data_5b41b86c58ae1b4dbb27d35f135615a3
#
_entry.id   5b41b86c58ae1b4dbb27d35f135615a3
#
_cell.length_a   1.000
_cell.length_b   1.000
_cell.length_c   1.000
_cell.angle_alpha   90.00
_cell.angle_beta   90.00
_cell.angle_gamma   90.00
#
_symmetry.space_group_name_H-M   'P 1'
#
loop_
_entity.id
_entity.type
_entity.pdbx_description
1 polymer ?
#
loop_
_entity_poly.entity_id
_entity_poly.type
_entity_poly.pdbx_seq_one_letter_code
_entity_poly.pdbx_strand_id
1 'polypeptide(L)'
;MRLRLLVLGALGGVAILVLAVAHARWLEAGPQDPRFVRFLRRHARRANAEAVLPPHGVAVDARGERLDVAEEGSTFQHVLDDRALAAKGRPVPLTLDARLQARAEALMEGKRGAVVALEPATGRLRALVSAPRANYLNRALNGLYPPGSTFKVFMAAAALSQGLDTLFNCPAGGYRSARGTPAIRDVEAQQMARRGKVWRGFGRLDLASALVHSSNTYFAQLGVALGPERFGRAVDAARLRDPAVLLAAASVSLESAGGGVPDGLRAPELAPVAIGQGALQLTPLAVAMLTAAVANDGVLPEPTLDAAARPALRARPFTFEAAGRVKAMMRTVVRAGTGRACDVPGLDVCGKTGTAETGRGGRDHAWFTCFAPERTPRLVVTVVVEEGGFGAVAALPVARGVLLEAQRLGLLK
;
A
#
# COMPACT_ATOMS: atom_id res chain seq x y z
N MET A 1 1.90 -25.19 -60.95
CA MET A 1 1.03 -24.92 -59.79
C MET A 1 1.44 -25.69 -58.51
N ARG A 2 1.75 -26.99 -58.60
CA ARG A 2 2.15 -27.82 -57.41
C ARG A 2 3.46 -27.38 -56.73
N LEU A 3 4.45 -26.92 -57.51
CA LEU A 3 5.76 -26.49 -56.97
C LEU A 3 5.64 -25.16 -56.19
N ARG A 4 4.78 -24.23 -56.61
CA ARG A 4 4.53 -22.96 -55.89
C ARG A 4 3.79 -23.17 -54.54
N LEU A 5 2.91 -24.17 -54.46
CA LEU A 5 2.23 -24.54 -53.24
C LEU A 5 3.15 -25.22 -52.22
N LEU A 6 4.12 -26.05 -52.70
CA LEU A 6 5.15 -26.65 -51.84
C LEU A 6 6.13 -25.64 -51.30
N VAL A 7 6.51 -24.63 -52.07
CA VAL A 7 7.39 -23.53 -51.60
C VAL A 7 6.69 -22.62 -50.59
N LEU A 8 5.40 -22.31 -50.82
CA LEU A 8 4.61 -21.54 -49.84
C LEU A 8 4.36 -22.32 -48.58
N GLY A 9 4.13 -23.63 -48.62
CA GLY A 9 4.00 -24.51 -47.47
C GLY A 9 5.31 -24.62 -46.67
N ALA A 10 6.45 -24.71 -47.31
CA ALA A 10 7.78 -24.76 -46.70
C ALA A 10 8.12 -23.41 -46.01
N LEU A 11 7.82 -22.28 -46.67
CA LEU A 11 8.02 -20.95 -46.11
C LEU A 11 7.10 -20.69 -44.90
N GLY A 12 5.84 -21.18 -44.95
CA GLY A 12 4.91 -21.14 -43.82
C GLY A 12 5.39 -21.98 -42.65
N GLY A 13 5.90 -23.21 -42.94
CA GLY A 13 6.45 -24.09 -41.90
C GLY A 13 7.70 -23.52 -41.22
N VAL A 14 8.59 -22.90 -41.98
CA VAL A 14 9.77 -22.22 -41.43
C VAL A 14 9.37 -20.99 -40.57
N ALA A 15 8.38 -20.23 -41.03
CA ALA A 15 7.88 -19.09 -40.23
C ALA A 15 7.24 -19.52 -38.90
N ILE A 16 6.48 -20.62 -38.93
CA ILE A 16 5.87 -21.18 -37.70
C ILE A 16 6.97 -21.73 -36.76
N LEU A 17 8.00 -22.41 -37.29
CA LEU A 17 9.11 -22.92 -36.51
C LEU A 17 9.92 -21.77 -35.87
N VAL A 18 10.18 -20.71 -36.63
CA VAL A 18 10.89 -19.52 -36.13
C VAL A 18 10.08 -18.82 -35.02
N LEU A 19 8.75 -18.73 -35.17
CA LEU A 19 7.86 -18.18 -34.14
C LEU A 19 7.81 -19.07 -32.93
N ALA A 20 7.76 -20.39 -33.07
CA ALA A 20 7.77 -21.35 -31.96
C ALA A 20 9.08 -21.32 -31.17
N VAL A 21 10.24 -21.26 -31.90
CA VAL A 21 11.57 -21.12 -31.25
C VAL A 21 11.74 -19.77 -30.60
N ALA A 22 11.23 -18.70 -31.21
CA ALA A 22 11.23 -17.37 -30.61
C ALA A 22 10.35 -17.33 -29.36
N HIS A 23 9.19 -17.99 -29.40
CA HIS A 23 8.28 -18.12 -28.26
C HIS A 23 8.89 -18.96 -27.12
N ALA A 24 9.52 -20.10 -27.43
CA ALA A 24 10.21 -20.92 -26.45
C ALA A 24 11.36 -20.17 -25.77
N ARG A 25 12.18 -19.45 -26.54
CA ARG A 25 13.26 -18.59 -26.02
C ARG A 25 12.73 -17.40 -25.22
N TRP A 26 11.56 -16.89 -25.57
CA TRP A 26 10.88 -15.85 -24.80
C TRP A 26 10.41 -16.38 -23.45
N LEU A 27 9.91 -17.62 -23.38
CA LEU A 27 9.53 -18.28 -22.11
C LEU A 27 10.75 -18.57 -21.23
N GLU A 28 11.91 -18.85 -21.82
CA GLU A 28 13.17 -19.12 -21.07
C GLU A 28 13.92 -17.86 -20.65
N ALA A 29 13.95 -16.81 -21.50
CA ALA A 29 14.74 -15.59 -21.26
C ALA A 29 13.95 -14.44 -20.62
N GLY A 30 12.63 -14.56 -20.56
CA GLY A 30 11.72 -13.49 -20.15
C GLY A 30 11.62 -12.33 -21.17
N PRO A 31 10.64 -11.43 -21.02
CA PRO A 31 10.36 -10.33 -21.96
C PRO A 31 11.47 -9.27 -22.06
N GLN A 32 12.62 -9.49 -21.44
CA GLN A 32 13.67 -8.51 -21.20
C GLN A 32 15.00 -8.78 -21.90
N ASP A 33 15.09 -9.84 -22.73
CA ASP A 33 16.29 -10.00 -23.54
C ASP A 33 16.41 -8.82 -24.53
N PRO A 34 17.44 -7.96 -24.37
CA PRO A 34 17.64 -6.81 -25.27
C PRO A 34 17.83 -7.23 -26.74
N ARG A 35 18.14 -8.52 -26.98
CA ARG A 35 18.28 -9.09 -28.33
C ARG A 35 16.90 -9.38 -28.94
N PHE A 36 15.95 -9.85 -28.12
CA PHE A 36 14.57 -10.10 -28.53
C PHE A 36 13.81 -8.81 -28.81
N VAL A 37 13.96 -7.80 -27.97
CA VAL A 37 13.39 -6.45 -28.22
C VAL A 37 13.98 -5.84 -29.49
N ARG A 38 15.28 -5.98 -29.73
CA ARG A 38 15.92 -5.56 -31.00
C ARG A 38 15.45 -6.38 -32.21
N PHE A 39 15.23 -7.68 -32.05
CA PHE A 39 14.67 -8.54 -33.09
C PHE A 39 13.25 -8.11 -33.44
N LEU A 40 12.37 -7.92 -32.48
CA LEU A 40 11.01 -7.42 -32.72
C LEU A 40 11.01 -6.04 -33.36
N ARG A 41 11.84 -5.10 -32.93
CA ARG A 41 11.99 -3.77 -33.55
C ARG A 41 12.49 -3.85 -34.99
N ARG A 42 13.39 -4.79 -35.35
CA ARG A 42 13.87 -4.98 -36.73
C ARG A 42 12.84 -5.64 -37.62
N HIS A 43 12.06 -6.60 -37.13
CA HIS A 43 11.12 -7.35 -37.95
C HIS A 43 9.77 -6.64 -38.07
N ALA A 44 9.31 -5.91 -37.02
CA ALA A 44 8.18 -5.01 -37.15
C ALA A 44 8.42 -3.89 -38.18
N ARG A 45 9.66 -3.38 -38.30
CA ARG A 45 10.03 -2.41 -39.34
C ARG A 45 10.01 -2.98 -40.77
N ARG A 46 10.10 -4.32 -40.97
CA ARG A 46 10.10 -4.96 -42.28
C ARG A 46 8.72 -5.48 -42.71
N ALA A 47 7.81 -5.71 -41.76
CA ALA A 47 6.52 -6.29 -42.08
C ALA A 47 5.48 -5.27 -42.58
N ASN A 48 5.61 -3.99 -42.23
CA ASN A 48 4.78 -2.89 -42.79
C ASN A 48 5.53 -1.57 -42.65
N ALA A 49 5.82 -0.93 -43.76
CA ALA A 49 6.40 0.42 -43.80
C ALA A 49 5.46 1.51 -43.26
N GLU A 50 4.25 1.13 -42.84
CA GLU A 50 3.22 2.01 -42.24
C GLU A 50 2.71 1.58 -40.86
N ALA A 51 3.29 0.53 -40.27
CA ALA A 51 2.97 0.24 -38.86
C ALA A 51 3.62 1.32 -37.98
N VAL A 52 2.92 2.40 -37.79
CA VAL A 52 3.20 3.37 -36.72
C VAL A 52 3.29 2.55 -35.42
N LEU A 53 4.49 2.49 -34.82
CA LEU A 53 4.65 1.93 -33.48
C LEU A 53 3.57 2.59 -32.59
N PRO A 54 2.84 1.83 -31.79
CA PRO A 54 1.86 2.44 -30.91
C PRO A 54 2.54 3.57 -30.14
N PRO A 55 1.90 4.72 -30.04
CA PRO A 55 2.50 5.88 -29.38
C PRO A 55 2.91 5.48 -27.98
N HIS A 56 4.16 5.77 -27.62
CA HIS A 56 4.62 5.58 -26.25
C HIS A 56 3.79 6.48 -25.33
N GLY A 57 3.03 5.87 -24.42
CA GLY A 57 2.08 6.57 -23.57
C GLY A 57 2.80 7.46 -22.57
N VAL A 58 2.58 8.76 -22.67
CA VAL A 58 3.12 9.75 -21.75
C VAL A 58 2.05 10.09 -20.71
N ALA A 59 2.36 9.90 -19.43
CA ALA A 59 1.51 10.34 -18.33
C ALA A 59 1.73 11.82 -18.04
N VAL A 60 0.62 12.52 -17.73
CA VAL A 60 0.65 13.92 -17.30
C VAL A 60 -0.26 14.11 -16.09
N ASP A 61 0.05 15.12 -15.26
CA ASP A 61 -0.82 15.54 -14.17
C ASP A 61 -1.97 16.42 -14.68
N ALA A 62 -2.83 16.89 -13.76
CA ALA A 62 -3.97 17.75 -14.09
C ALA A 62 -3.58 19.12 -14.70
N ARG A 63 -2.32 19.54 -14.59
CA ARG A 63 -1.76 20.75 -15.19
C ARG A 63 -1.06 20.51 -16.52
N GLY A 64 -0.99 19.23 -16.97
CA GLY A 64 -0.24 18.83 -18.16
C GLY A 64 1.27 18.64 -17.91
N GLU A 65 1.73 18.70 -16.66
CA GLU A 65 3.13 18.42 -16.33
C GLU A 65 3.42 16.93 -16.50
N ARG A 66 4.52 16.60 -17.16
CA ARG A 66 4.91 15.21 -17.44
C ARG A 66 5.21 14.47 -16.14
N LEU A 67 4.69 13.27 -16.05
CA LEU A 67 4.92 12.32 -14.97
C LEU A 67 5.80 11.19 -15.48
N ASP A 68 6.95 11.01 -14.88
CA ASP A 68 7.83 9.87 -15.12
C ASP A 68 7.60 8.82 -14.02
N VAL A 69 6.51 8.05 -14.14
CA VAL A 69 6.03 7.13 -13.10
C VAL A 69 6.01 5.67 -13.54
N ALA A 70 6.17 5.40 -14.84
CA ALA A 70 6.15 4.05 -15.39
C ALA A 70 7.52 3.68 -15.93
N GLU A 71 7.97 2.47 -15.64
CA GLU A 71 9.20 1.90 -16.22
C GLU A 71 8.91 1.28 -17.57
N GLU A 72 9.83 1.42 -18.52
CA GLU A 72 9.71 0.81 -19.85
C GLU A 72 9.53 -0.72 -19.73
N GLY A 73 8.46 -1.25 -20.35
CA GLY A 73 8.11 -2.66 -20.31
C GLY A 73 7.32 -3.09 -19.06
N SER A 74 7.02 -2.17 -18.14
CA SER A 74 6.15 -2.47 -16.98
C SER A 74 4.68 -2.53 -17.39
N THR A 75 3.86 -3.21 -16.56
CA THR A 75 2.38 -3.20 -16.73
C THR A 75 1.84 -1.78 -16.76
N PHE A 76 2.40 -0.86 -15.95
CA PHE A 76 1.97 0.53 -15.95
C PHE A 76 2.23 1.20 -17.31
N GLN A 77 3.42 1.00 -17.90
CA GLN A 77 3.72 1.54 -19.22
C GLN A 77 2.81 0.95 -20.29
N HIS A 78 2.52 -0.37 -20.25
CA HIS A 78 1.59 -1.00 -21.20
C HIS A 78 0.17 -0.39 -21.11
N VAL A 79 -0.33 -0.10 -19.91
CA VAL A 79 -1.62 0.59 -19.73
C VAL A 79 -1.59 1.99 -20.31
N LEU A 80 -0.48 2.74 -20.11
CA LEU A 80 -0.31 4.07 -20.69
C LEU A 80 -0.24 4.03 -22.23
N ASP A 81 0.48 3.06 -22.80
CA ASP A 81 0.61 2.88 -24.25
C ASP A 81 -0.75 2.55 -24.89
N ASP A 82 -1.52 1.63 -24.29
CA ASP A 82 -2.85 1.25 -24.79
C ASP A 82 -3.85 2.43 -24.69
N ARG A 83 -3.81 3.21 -23.61
CA ARG A 83 -4.62 4.43 -23.48
C ARG A 83 -4.21 5.52 -24.45
N ALA A 84 -2.90 5.71 -24.67
CA ALA A 84 -2.40 6.67 -25.63
C ALA A 84 -2.82 6.29 -27.08
N LEU A 85 -2.78 5.00 -27.41
CA LEU A 85 -3.26 4.49 -28.70
C LEU A 85 -4.75 4.83 -28.90
N ALA A 86 -5.61 4.53 -27.91
CA ALA A 86 -7.03 4.86 -27.95
C ALA A 86 -7.28 6.38 -28.04
N ALA A 87 -6.40 7.18 -27.43
CA ALA A 87 -6.45 8.64 -27.45
C ALA A 87 -5.72 9.29 -28.65
N LYS A 88 -5.32 8.49 -29.66
CA LYS A 88 -4.59 8.96 -30.88
C LYS A 88 -3.29 9.70 -30.52
N GLY A 89 -2.49 9.13 -29.62
CA GLY A 89 -1.19 9.65 -29.20
C GLY A 89 -1.23 10.81 -28.19
N ARG A 90 -2.42 11.17 -27.71
CA ARG A 90 -2.52 12.21 -26.65
C ARG A 90 -1.98 11.70 -25.31
N PRO A 91 -1.38 12.59 -24.48
CA PRO A 91 -0.97 12.21 -23.14
C PRO A 91 -2.11 11.67 -22.29
N VAL A 92 -1.81 10.75 -21.37
CA VAL A 92 -2.76 10.13 -20.46
C VAL A 92 -2.82 10.93 -19.15
N PRO A 93 -3.92 11.63 -18.84
CA PRO A 93 -4.02 12.41 -17.62
C PRO A 93 -4.23 11.49 -16.41
N LEU A 94 -3.36 11.62 -15.40
CA LEU A 94 -3.43 10.91 -14.13
C LEU A 94 -3.84 11.84 -12.99
N THR A 95 -4.30 11.24 -11.88
CA THR A 95 -4.65 11.96 -10.66
C THR A 95 -3.44 12.44 -9.85
N LEU A 96 -2.23 11.96 -10.16
CA LEU A 96 -1.00 12.34 -9.47
C LEU A 96 -0.71 13.83 -9.64
N ASP A 97 -0.09 14.44 -8.62
CA ASP A 97 0.51 15.78 -8.70
C ASP A 97 2.02 15.61 -8.90
N ALA A 98 2.54 16.09 -10.04
CA ALA A 98 3.95 15.87 -10.42
C ALA A 98 4.93 16.42 -9.38
N ARG A 99 4.61 17.54 -8.71
CA ARG A 99 5.47 18.14 -7.69
C ARG A 99 5.47 17.32 -6.41
N LEU A 100 4.30 16.82 -5.97
CA LEU A 100 4.17 15.96 -4.81
C LEU A 100 4.86 14.62 -5.06
N GLN A 101 4.70 14.07 -6.26
CA GLN A 101 5.35 12.84 -6.71
C GLN A 101 6.88 12.98 -6.65
N ALA A 102 7.44 14.02 -7.26
CA ALA A 102 8.88 14.28 -7.26
C ALA A 102 9.43 14.48 -5.84
N ARG A 103 8.67 15.17 -4.96
CA ARG A 103 9.07 15.32 -3.56
C ARG A 103 9.07 14.00 -2.80
N ALA A 104 8.05 13.16 -3.01
CA ALA A 104 7.97 11.84 -2.38
C ALA A 104 9.11 10.93 -2.85
N GLU A 105 9.46 10.96 -4.13
CA GLU A 105 10.61 10.22 -4.69
C GLU A 105 11.93 10.67 -4.07
N ALA A 106 12.17 11.99 -4.00
CA ALA A 106 13.38 12.54 -3.36
C ALA A 106 13.52 12.15 -1.88
N LEU A 107 12.39 12.08 -1.15
CA LEU A 107 12.40 11.64 0.26
C LEU A 107 12.69 10.13 0.42
N MET A 108 12.48 9.36 -0.63
CA MET A 108 12.78 7.92 -0.67
C MET A 108 14.16 7.60 -1.27
N GLU A 109 14.93 8.60 -1.68
CA GLU A 109 16.27 8.38 -2.20
C GLU A 109 17.14 7.60 -1.21
N GLY A 110 17.86 6.60 -1.70
CA GLY A 110 18.69 5.69 -0.89
C GLY A 110 17.90 4.73 0.01
N LYS A 111 16.57 4.70 -0.06
CA LYS A 111 15.72 3.78 0.72
C LYS A 111 15.05 2.76 -0.19
N ARG A 112 14.66 1.62 0.40
CA ARG A 112 13.80 0.65 -0.24
C ARG A 112 12.42 0.71 0.42
N GLY A 113 11.36 0.73 -0.38
CA GLY A 113 10.02 0.80 0.18
C GLY A 113 9.03 1.52 -0.74
N ALA A 114 8.01 2.13 -0.14
CA ALA A 114 6.95 2.80 -0.89
C ALA A 114 6.36 4.00 -0.16
N VAL A 115 5.81 4.93 -0.94
CA VAL A 115 4.94 6.01 -0.47
C VAL A 115 3.63 5.94 -1.26
N VAL A 116 2.51 5.98 -0.55
CA VAL A 116 1.18 6.16 -1.13
C VAL A 116 0.55 7.40 -0.52
N ALA A 117 0.18 8.36 -1.35
CA ALA A 117 -0.58 9.54 -0.94
C ALA A 117 -1.90 9.59 -1.72
N LEU A 118 -3.05 9.65 -1.03
CA LEU A 118 -4.37 9.67 -1.67
C LEU A 118 -5.36 10.59 -0.95
N GLU A 119 -6.35 11.07 -1.69
CA GLU A 119 -7.48 11.81 -1.14
C GLU A 119 -8.50 10.85 -0.52
N PRO A 120 -8.80 10.97 0.79
CA PRO A 120 -9.71 10.04 1.45
C PRO A 120 -11.16 10.12 0.97
N ALA A 121 -11.60 11.24 0.44
CA ALA A 121 -12.98 11.42 -0.04
C ALA A 121 -13.20 10.84 -1.45
N THR A 122 -12.18 10.80 -2.29
CA THR A 122 -12.33 10.48 -3.72
C THR A 122 -11.57 9.23 -4.15
N GLY A 123 -10.61 8.75 -3.35
CA GLY A 123 -9.70 7.67 -3.72
C GLY A 123 -8.61 8.07 -4.73
N ARG A 124 -8.56 9.32 -5.16
CA ARG A 124 -7.56 9.81 -6.13
C ARG A 124 -6.17 9.75 -5.53
N LEU A 125 -5.26 9.01 -6.16
CA LEU A 125 -3.87 8.99 -5.77
C LEU A 125 -3.19 10.30 -6.18
N ARG A 126 -2.46 10.92 -5.25
CA ARG A 126 -1.71 12.16 -5.46
C ARG A 126 -0.21 11.95 -5.56
N ALA A 127 0.29 10.86 -4.95
CA ALA A 127 1.64 10.33 -5.18
C ALA A 127 1.64 8.81 -4.99
N LEU A 128 2.44 8.13 -5.81
CA LEU A 128 2.61 6.68 -5.79
C LEU A 128 4.08 6.36 -6.09
N VAL A 129 4.85 6.04 -5.04
CA VAL A 129 6.29 5.80 -5.15
C VAL A 129 6.62 4.36 -4.79
N SER A 130 7.40 3.70 -5.65
CA SER A 130 8.05 2.41 -5.38
C SER A 130 9.55 2.62 -5.50
N ALA A 131 10.30 2.46 -4.41
CA ALA A 131 11.74 2.68 -4.36
C ALA A 131 12.51 1.39 -4.06
N PRO A 132 13.64 1.11 -4.74
CA PRO A 132 14.14 1.83 -5.91
C PRO A 132 13.27 1.58 -7.15
N ARG A 133 13.23 2.53 -8.07
CA ARG A 133 12.43 2.44 -9.31
C ARG A 133 12.90 1.32 -10.26
N ALA A 134 14.17 1.03 -10.29
CA ALA A 134 14.77 0.02 -11.16
C ALA A 134 14.41 -1.44 -10.80
N ASN A 135 13.33 -1.66 -10.09
CA ASN A 135 12.89 -2.99 -9.68
C ASN A 135 11.49 -3.24 -10.21
N TYR A 136 11.29 -4.33 -10.95
CA TYR A 136 10.00 -4.73 -11.56
C TYR A 136 8.86 -4.91 -10.57
N LEU A 137 9.16 -4.95 -9.27
CA LEU A 137 8.15 -4.97 -8.22
C LEU A 137 7.66 -3.56 -7.91
N ASN A 138 6.42 -3.25 -8.26
CA ASN A 138 5.76 -2.06 -7.71
C ASN A 138 5.41 -2.31 -6.24
N ARG A 139 6.30 -1.88 -5.34
CA ARG A 139 6.15 -2.08 -3.88
C ARG A 139 4.89 -1.45 -3.31
N ALA A 140 4.47 -0.33 -3.88
CA ALA A 140 3.28 0.37 -3.40
C ALA A 140 2.00 -0.43 -3.67
N LEU A 141 1.95 -1.16 -4.77
CA LEU A 141 0.78 -1.91 -5.25
C LEU A 141 0.88 -3.41 -4.95
N ASN A 142 2.07 -4.00 -5.08
CA ASN A 142 2.26 -5.45 -5.10
C ASN A 142 3.22 -5.97 -4.02
N GLY A 143 3.90 -5.08 -3.30
CA GLY A 143 4.70 -5.46 -2.15
C GLY A 143 3.80 -5.87 -0.99
N LEU A 144 3.90 -7.12 -0.56
CA LEU A 144 3.17 -7.65 0.59
C LEU A 144 4.08 -7.66 1.82
N TYR A 145 3.68 -6.90 2.83
CA TYR A 145 4.44 -6.74 4.06
C TYR A 145 3.55 -6.94 5.29
N PRO A 146 4.07 -7.49 6.39
CA PRO A 146 3.38 -7.36 7.67
C PRO A 146 3.17 -5.87 7.98
N PRO A 147 1.93 -5.42 8.24
CA PRO A 147 1.66 -3.99 8.47
C PRO A 147 2.10 -3.51 9.85
N GLY A 148 2.45 -4.43 10.76
CA GLY A 148 2.79 -4.11 12.13
C GLY A 148 1.70 -3.28 12.82
N SER A 149 2.10 -2.42 13.73
CA SER A 149 1.17 -1.61 14.54
C SER A 149 0.30 -0.63 13.75
N THR A 150 0.50 -0.43 12.44
CA THR A 150 -0.45 0.36 11.62
C THR A 150 -1.80 -0.36 11.48
N PHE A 151 -1.80 -1.70 11.52
CA PHE A 151 -3.02 -2.50 11.48
C PHE A 151 -3.93 -2.31 12.72
N LYS A 152 -3.39 -1.84 13.83
CA LYS A 152 -4.17 -1.52 15.03
C LYS A 152 -5.23 -0.44 14.78
N VAL A 153 -5.05 0.41 13.79
CA VAL A 153 -6.06 1.38 13.33
C VAL A 153 -7.30 0.65 12.80
N PHE A 154 -7.10 -0.36 11.94
CA PHE A 154 -8.18 -1.22 11.45
C PHE A 154 -8.84 -1.99 12.61
N MET A 155 -8.05 -2.62 13.48
CA MET A 155 -8.57 -3.41 14.60
C MET A 155 -9.42 -2.57 15.57
N ALA A 156 -9.00 -1.34 15.86
CA ALA A 156 -9.75 -0.41 16.70
C ALA A 156 -11.09 -0.04 16.04
N ALA A 157 -11.07 0.34 14.76
CA ALA A 157 -12.28 0.72 14.03
C ALA A 157 -13.25 -0.48 13.86
N ALA A 158 -12.74 -1.66 13.55
CA ALA A 158 -13.52 -2.88 13.39
C ALA A 158 -14.16 -3.32 14.73
N ALA A 159 -13.43 -3.25 15.83
CA ALA A 159 -13.94 -3.58 17.17
C ALA A 159 -15.05 -2.61 17.58
N LEU A 160 -14.82 -1.31 17.48
CA LEU A 160 -15.82 -0.28 17.79
C LEU A 160 -17.06 -0.39 16.93
N SER A 161 -16.91 -0.64 15.62
CA SER A 161 -18.04 -0.81 14.69
C SER A 161 -18.92 -2.02 15.02
N GLN A 162 -18.37 -2.99 15.77
CA GLN A 162 -19.09 -4.17 16.22
C GLN A 162 -19.42 -4.14 17.73
N GLY A 163 -19.37 -2.95 18.34
CA GLY A 163 -19.74 -2.73 19.73
C GLY A 163 -18.77 -3.30 20.78
N LEU A 164 -17.52 -3.59 20.37
CA LEU A 164 -16.49 -4.07 21.29
C LEU A 164 -15.58 -2.92 21.71
N ASP A 165 -15.86 -2.39 22.90
CA ASP A 165 -15.04 -1.37 23.56
C ASP A 165 -14.85 -1.79 25.03
N THR A 166 -13.67 -2.22 25.40
CA THR A 166 -13.42 -2.84 26.70
C THR A 166 -12.04 -2.50 27.25
N LEU A 167 -11.89 -2.74 28.53
CA LEU A 167 -10.63 -2.60 29.26
C LEU A 167 -9.91 -3.94 29.31
N PHE A 168 -8.61 -3.94 29.00
CA PHE A 168 -7.76 -5.11 29.22
C PHE A 168 -6.62 -4.80 30.18
N ASN A 169 -6.23 -5.80 30.97
CA ASN A 169 -5.01 -5.74 31.76
C ASN A 169 -3.79 -6.06 30.88
N CYS A 170 -2.81 -5.19 30.89
CA CYS A 170 -1.58 -5.27 30.10
C CYS A 170 -0.37 -5.46 31.03
N PRO A 171 -0.12 -6.69 31.54
CA PRO A 171 0.93 -6.98 32.51
C PRO A 171 2.33 -6.94 31.87
N ALA A 172 3.35 -6.81 32.70
CA ALA A 172 4.76 -6.79 32.28
C ALA A 172 5.19 -8.05 31.50
N GLY A 173 4.62 -9.21 31.85
CA GLY A 173 4.91 -10.48 31.21
C GLY A 173 4.30 -10.65 29.81
N GLY A 174 3.43 -9.72 29.40
CA GLY A 174 2.69 -9.80 28.13
C GLY A 174 1.46 -10.70 28.22
N TYR A 175 0.90 -10.99 27.04
CA TYR A 175 -0.29 -11.84 26.88
C TYR A 175 0.03 -13.12 26.11
N ARG A 176 -0.54 -14.25 26.56
CA ARG A 176 -0.49 -15.55 25.87
C ARG A 176 -1.89 -15.91 25.43
N SER A 177 -2.08 -16.10 24.13
CA SER A 177 -3.40 -16.42 23.55
C SER A 177 -3.84 -17.88 23.80
N ALA A 178 -2.87 -18.78 24.04
CA ALA A 178 -3.10 -20.18 24.38
C ALA A 178 -1.93 -20.75 25.20
N ARG A 179 -2.17 -21.90 25.86
CA ARG A 179 -1.09 -22.63 26.55
C ARG A 179 0.00 -23.04 25.56
N GLY A 180 1.26 -22.77 25.88
CA GLY A 180 2.41 -23.10 25.04
C GLY A 180 2.74 -22.05 23.96
N THR A 181 1.88 -21.01 23.74
CA THR A 181 2.23 -19.94 22.79
C THR A 181 3.24 -18.97 23.38
N PRO A 182 4.12 -18.35 22.57
CA PRO A 182 4.97 -17.25 23.00
C PRO A 182 4.13 -16.09 23.56
N ALA A 183 4.64 -15.41 24.60
CA ALA A 183 3.99 -14.21 25.12
C ALA A 183 4.19 -13.04 24.18
N ILE A 184 3.10 -12.39 23.76
CA ILE A 184 3.10 -11.11 23.05
C ILE A 184 3.34 -10.01 24.09
N ARG A 185 4.44 -9.27 23.95
CA ARG A 185 4.88 -8.23 24.88
C ARG A 185 4.84 -6.87 24.23
N ASP A 186 4.70 -5.86 25.05
CA ASP A 186 4.84 -4.47 24.63
C ASP A 186 6.31 -4.12 24.37
N VAL A 187 6.55 -3.22 23.42
CA VAL A 187 7.90 -2.82 23.00
C VAL A 187 8.67 -2.18 24.15
N GLU A 188 7.99 -1.51 25.06
CA GLU A 188 8.55 -0.91 26.27
C GLU A 188 9.25 -1.93 27.17
N ALA A 189 8.76 -3.17 27.21
CA ALA A 189 9.41 -4.24 27.95
C ALA A 189 10.86 -4.48 27.46
N GLN A 190 11.05 -4.52 26.16
CA GLN A 190 12.38 -4.69 25.57
C GLN A 190 13.26 -3.43 25.74
N GLN A 191 12.67 -2.25 25.56
CA GLN A 191 13.40 -0.98 25.71
C GLN A 191 13.85 -0.75 27.16
N MET A 192 13.00 -1.07 28.12
CA MET A 192 13.36 -0.97 29.55
C MET A 192 14.44 -1.99 29.93
N ALA A 193 14.31 -3.25 29.44
CA ALA A 193 15.33 -4.26 29.69
C ALA A 193 16.70 -3.85 29.15
N ARG A 194 16.77 -3.29 27.92
CA ARG A 194 18.02 -2.76 27.34
C ARG A 194 18.64 -1.61 28.16
N ARG A 195 17.84 -0.89 28.95
CA ARG A 195 18.25 0.20 29.84
C ARG A 195 18.52 -0.27 31.28
N GLY A 196 18.47 -1.59 31.54
CA GLY A 196 18.61 -2.14 32.89
C GLY A 196 17.44 -1.78 33.82
N LYS A 197 16.27 -1.38 33.28
CA LYS A 197 15.10 -0.97 34.06
C LYS A 197 14.03 -2.04 34.05
N VAL A 198 13.29 -2.15 35.16
CA VAL A 198 12.17 -3.09 35.27
C VAL A 198 10.92 -2.48 34.64
N TRP A 199 10.35 -3.20 33.67
CA TRP A 199 9.05 -2.90 33.10
C TRP A 199 7.94 -3.49 33.96
N ARG A 200 6.96 -2.67 34.39
CA ARG A 200 5.85 -3.11 35.25
C ARG A 200 4.54 -3.39 34.49
N GLY A 201 4.53 -3.22 33.16
CA GLY A 201 3.33 -3.25 32.34
C GLY A 201 2.60 -1.92 32.33
N PHE A 202 1.61 -1.80 31.46
CA PHE A 202 0.72 -0.64 31.43
C PHE A 202 -0.43 -0.72 32.46
N GLY A 203 -0.65 -1.89 33.07
CA GLY A 203 -1.83 -2.12 33.88
C GLY A 203 -3.11 -2.18 33.03
N ARG A 204 -4.22 -1.61 33.52
CA ARG A 204 -5.49 -1.57 32.79
C ARG A 204 -5.47 -0.44 31.78
N LEU A 205 -5.69 -0.78 30.52
CA LEU A 205 -5.81 0.17 29.42
C LEU A 205 -7.21 0.10 28.80
N ASP A 206 -7.71 1.23 28.35
CA ASP A 206 -8.79 1.35 27.37
C ASP A 206 -8.22 1.36 25.94
N LEU A 207 -9.10 1.30 24.96
CA LEU A 207 -8.72 1.26 23.55
C LEU A 207 -7.95 2.52 23.11
N ALA A 208 -8.33 3.70 23.63
CA ALA A 208 -7.69 4.96 23.26
C ALA A 208 -6.24 5.00 23.77
N SER A 209 -6.04 4.74 25.05
CA SER A 209 -4.71 4.67 25.66
C SER A 209 -3.85 3.59 25.00
N ALA A 210 -4.45 2.43 24.70
CA ALA A 210 -3.75 1.33 24.02
C ALA A 210 -3.27 1.71 22.61
N LEU A 211 -4.05 2.48 21.85
CA LEU A 211 -3.64 2.95 20.53
C LEU A 211 -2.51 3.99 20.62
N VAL A 212 -2.59 4.91 21.61
CA VAL A 212 -1.56 5.94 21.86
C VAL A 212 -0.23 5.32 22.24
N HIS A 213 -0.23 4.35 23.15
CA HIS A 213 0.96 3.60 23.55
C HIS A 213 1.37 2.53 22.52
N SER A 214 0.50 2.24 21.56
CA SER A 214 0.71 1.14 20.61
C SER A 214 0.85 -0.24 21.30
N SER A 215 0.10 -0.47 22.40
CA SER A 215 0.21 -1.68 23.22
C SER A 215 -0.08 -2.95 22.42
N ASN A 216 0.91 -3.82 22.29
CA ASN A 216 0.75 -5.14 21.69
C ASN A 216 -0.13 -6.03 22.58
N THR A 217 0.10 -5.97 23.89
CA THR A 217 -0.62 -6.77 24.87
C THR A 217 -2.13 -6.51 24.85
N TYR A 218 -2.53 -5.23 24.70
CA TYR A 218 -3.93 -4.86 24.55
C TYR A 218 -4.54 -5.41 23.25
N PHE A 219 -3.91 -5.10 22.11
CA PHE A 219 -4.47 -5.46 20.80
C PHE A 219 -4.47 -6.96 20.54
N ALA A 220 -3.54 -7.73 21.12
CA ALA A 220 -3.57 -9.18 21.07
C ALA A 220 -4.81 -9.73 21.79
N GLN A 221 -5.17 -9.19 22.97
CA GLN A 221 -6.38 -9.52 23.69
C GLN A 221 -7.64 -9.08 22.93
N LEU A 222 -7.62 -7.88 22.34
CA LEU A 222 -8.72 -7.36 21.51
C LEU A 222 -9.01 -8.29 20.33
N GLY A 223 -7.97 -8.78 19.62
CA GLY A 223 -8.16 -9.71 18.52
C GLY A 223 -8.82 -11.01 18.95
N VAL A 224 -8.37 -11.61 20.06
CA VAL A 224 -8.99 -12.83 20.61
C VAL A 224 -10.43 -12.57 21.07
N ALA A 225 -10.70 -11.43 21.70
CA ALA A 225 -12.05 -11.06 22.16
C ALA A 225 -13.00 -10.72 21.00
N LEU A 226 -12.49 -10.16 19.89
CA LEU A 226 -13.27 -9.92 18.69
C LEU A 226 -13.71 -11.27 18.08
N GLY A 227 -12.81 -12.24 18.07
CA GLY A 227 -13.05 -13.58 17.55
C GLY A 227 -13.03 -13.69 16.03
N PRO A 228 -12.92 -14.92 15.51
CA PRO A 228 -12.69 -15.16 14.07
C PRO A 228 -13.85 -14.69 13.20
N GLU A 229 -15.10 -14.89 13.61
CA GLU A 229 -16.26 -14.47 12.82
C GLU A 229 -16.37 -12.96 12.66
N ARG A 230 -16.22 -12.20 13.77
CA ARG A 230 -16.28 -10.72 13.71
C ARG A 230 -15.08 -10.16 12.96
N PHE A 231 -13.89 -10.75 13.12
CA PHE A 231 -12.71 -10.39 12.36
C PHE A 231 -12.92 -10.65 10.88
N GLY A 232 -13.42 -11.83 10.48
CA GLY A 232 -13.72 -12.16 9.09
C GLY A 232 -14.70 -11.16 8.46
N ARG A 233 -15.83 -10.87 9.14
CA ARG A 233 -16.76 -9.84 8.66
C ARG A 233 -16.12 -8.47 8.47
N ALA A 234 -15.21 -8.06 9.35
CA ALA A 234 -14.52 -6.78 9.22
C ALA A 234 -13.55 -6.78 8.01
N VAL A 235 -12.83 -7.89 7.79
CA VAL A 235 -11.95 -8.08 6.62
C VAL A 235 -12.74 -8.00 5.32
N ASP A 236 -13.88 -8.68 5.23
CA ASP A 236 -14.75 -8.70 4.05
C ASP A 236 -15.39 -7.32 3.82
N ALA A 237 -15.88 -6.68 4.90
CA ALA A 237 -16.43 -5.32 4.83
C ALA A 237 -15.39 -4.29 4.34
N ALA A 238 -14.11 -4.49 4.66
CA ALA A 238 -13.01 -3.65 4.20
C ALA A 238 -12.42 -4.09 2.85
N ARG A 239 -12.91 -5.20 2.28
CA ARG A 239 -12.43 -5.78 1.02
C ARG A 239 -10.91 -5.96 0.98
N LEU A 240 -10.33 -6.39 2.11
CA LEU A 240 -8.89 -6.46 2.27
C LEU A 240 -8.21 -7.50 1.38
N ARG A 241 -8.94 -8.54 0.99
CA ARG A 241 -8.42 -9.60 0.09
C ARG A 241 -8.55 -9.24 -1.39
N ASP A 242 -9.36 -8.21 -1.70
CA ASP A 242 -9.68 -7.89 -3.08
C ASP A 242 -8.61 -6.99 -3.70
N PRO A 243 -8.14 -7.31 -4.92
CA PRO A 243 -7.36 -6.38 -5.72
C PRO A 243 -8.13 -5.07 -5.96
N ALA A 244 -7.41 -4.00 -6.25
CA ALA A 244 -8.00 -2.75 -6.70
C ALA A 244 -7.47 -2.38 -8.09
N VAL A 245 -8.37 -2.00 -9.01
CA VAL A 245 -8.02 -1.51 -10.34
C VAL A 245 -7.80 0.00 -10.26
N LEU A 246 -6.57 0.44 -10.50
CA LEU A 246 -6.19 1.85 -10.40
C LEU A 246 -6.29 2.59 -11.73
N LEU A 247 -6.00 1.90 -12.81
CA LEU A 247 -6.04 2.44 -14.17
C LEU A 247 -6.34 1.29 -15.12
N ALA A 248 -7.42 1.38 -15.89
CA ALA A 248 -7.79 0.39 -16.90
C ALA A 248 -7.58 0.93 -18.31
N ALA A 249 -7.19 0.08 -19.24
CA ALA A 249 -7.20 0.30 -20.68
C ALA A 249 -7.99 -0.83 -21.36
N ALA A 250 -8.04 -0.85 -22.68
CA ALA A 250 -8.89 -1.82 -23.41
C ALA A 250 -8.40 -3.27 -23.24
N SER A 251 -7.09 -3.49 -23.19
CA SER A 251 -6.48 -4.82 -23.16
C SER A 251 -5.78 -5.17 -21.84
N VAL A 252 -5.51 -4.19 -20.98
CA VAL A 252 -4.69 -4.36 -19.78
C VAL A 252 -5.13 -3.39 -18.68
N SER A 253 -4.96 -3.77 -17.41
CA SER A 253 -5.21 -2.92 -16.25
C SER A 253 -4.00 -2.87 -15.31
N LEU A 254 -3.82 -1.73 -14.65
CA LEU A 254 -2.91 -1.60 -13.53
C LEU A 254 -3.70 -1.87 -12.23
N GLU A 255 -3.32 -2.95 -11.56
CA GLU A 255 -3.99 -3.43 -10.37
C GLU A 255 -3.03 -3.53 -9.18
N SER A 256 -3.58 -3.42 -7.98
CA SER A 256 -2.86 -3.82 -6.78
C SER A 256 -3.05 -5.30 -6.48
N ALA A 257 -2.11 -5.89 -5.75
CA ALA A 257 -2.38 -7.19 -5.13
C ALA A 257 -3.46 -7.05 -4.05
N GLY A 258 -4.25 -8.09 -3.87
CA GLY A 258 -5.09 -8.26 -2.69
C GLY A 258 -4.23 -8.52 -1.44
N GLY A 259 -4.78 -8.23 -0.26
CA GLY A 259 -4.11 -8.51 1.00
C GLY A 259 -4.02 -10.00 1.30
N GLY A 260 -2.87 -10.46 1.78
CA GLY A 260 -2.67 -11.80 2.34
C GLY A 260 -3.24 -11.88 3.76
N VAL A 261 -4.57 -11.91 3.86
CA VAL A 261 -5.27 -12.11 5.15
C VAL A 261 -5.68 -13.56 5.23
N PRO A 262 -5.17 -14.33 6.23
CA PRO A 262 -5.47 -15.76 6.35
C PRO A 262 -6.96 -16.03 6.56
N ASP A 263 -7.46 -17.10 5.96
CA ASP A 263 -8.78 -17.65 6.23
C ASP A 263 -8.76 -18.66 7.38
N GLY A 264 -9.92 -18.91 7.97
CA GLY A 264 -10.10 -19.97 8.95
C GLY A 264 -9.27 -19.81 10.24
N LEU A 265 -8.85 -18.60 10.59
CA LEU A 265 -8.11 -18.31 11.81
C LEU A 265 -8.92 -18.73 13.04
N ARG A 266 -8.28 -19.43 13.98
CA ARG A 266 -8.81 -19.69 15.31
C ARG A 266 -8.57 -18.47 16.23
N ALA A 267 -9.34 -18.35 17.29
CA ALA A 267 -9.24 -17.21 18.20
C ALA A 267 -7.81 -16.92 18.72
N PRO A 268 -7.00 -17.93 19.13
CA PRO A 268 -5.61 -17.68 19.56
C PRO A 268 -4.70 -17.12 18.45
N GLU A 269 -4.97 -17.46 17.19
CA GLU A 269 -4.18 -17.02 16.03
C GLU A 269 -4.45 -15.57 15.66
N LEU A 270 -5.58 -15.02 16.14
CA LEU A 270 -5.89 -13.59 15.99
C LEU A 270 -4.98 -12.69 16.84
N ALA A 271 -4.36 -13.21 17.90
CA ALA A 271 -3.49 -12.38 18.73
C ALA A 271 -2.30 -11.76 17.98
N PRO A 272 -1.47 -12.52 17.24
CA PRO A 272 -0.42 -11.92 16.41
C PRO A 272 -0.99 -11.13 15.21
N VAL A 273 -2.09 -11.56 14.60
CA VAL A 273 -2.73 -10.86 13.48
C VAL A 273 -3.23 -9.47 13.91
N ALA A 274 -3.83 -9.35 15.09
CA ALA A 274 -4.36 -8.08 15.60
C ALA A 274 -3.29 -7.02 15.88
N ILE A 275 -2.04 -7.43 16.03
CA ILE A 275 -0.89 -6.51 16.13
C ILE A 275 -0.17 -6.29 14.79
N GLY A 276 -0.74 -6.82 13.69
CA GLY A 276 -0.21 -6.67 12.33
C GLY A 276 0.98 -7.59 12.03
N GLN A 277 1.03 -8.77 12.66
CA GLN A 277 2.10 -9.75 12.54
C GLN A 277 1.56 -11.14 12.17
N GLY A 278 2.40 -12.14 12.23
CA GLY A 278 2.03 -13.52 11.88
C GLY A 278 1.90 -13.68 10.36
N ALA A 279 0.82 -14.31 9.91
CA ALA A 279 0.57 -14.58 8.49
C ALA A 279 -0.10 -13.41 7.75
N LEU A 280 -0.39 -12.30 8.43
CA LEU A 280 -1.00 -11.12 7.82
C LEU A 280 0.01 -10.34 6.97
N GLN A 281 -0.33 -10.09 5.71
CA GLN A 281 0.46 -9.25 4.80
C GLN A 281 -0.45 -8.30 4.03
N LEU A 282 -0.09 -7.03 3.97
CA LEU A 282 -0.83 -6.00 3.24
C LEU A 282 0.10 -5.20 2.32
N THR A 283 -0.47 -4.70 1.23
CA THR A 283 0.23 -3.71 0.41
C THR A 283 0.21 -2.33 1.07
N PRO A 284 1.17 -1.45 0.77
CA PRO A 284 1.12 -0.05 1.21
C PRO A 284 -0.17 0.67 0.80
N LEU A 285 -0.70 0.36 -0.38
CA LEU A 285 -1.99 0.87 -0.82
C LEU A 285 -3.12 0.40 0.10
N ALA A 286 -3.16 -0.89 0.47
CA ALA A 286 -4.20 -1.40 1.37
C ALA A 286 -4.17 -0.70 2.74
N VAL A 287 -2.98 -0.48 3.31
CA VAL A 287 -2.83 0.28 4.58
C VAL A 287 -3.29 1.74 4.40
N ALA A 288 -2.96 2.39 3.27
CA ALA A 288 -3.42 3.74 2.96
C ALA A 288 -4.94 3.81 2.84
N MET A 289 -5.56 2.81 2.20
CA MET A 289 -7.01 2.73 2.04
C MET A 289 -7.74 2.50 3.38
N LEU A 290 -7.22 1.65 4.26
CA LEU A 290 -7.77 1.49 5.61
C LEU A 290 -7.70 2.81 6.41
N THR A 291 -6.59 3.53 6.26
CA THR A 291 -6.43 4.86 6.87
C THR A 291 -7.40 5.87 6.25
N ALA A 292 -7.63 5.80 4.94
CA ALA A 292 -8.61 6.65 4.25
C ALA A 292 -10.03 6.37 4.71
N ALA A 293 -10.39 5.11 4.93
CA ALA A 293 -11.72 4.77 5.47
C ALA A 293 -11.95 5.40 6.86
N VAL A 294 -10.95 5.41 7.73
CA VAL A 294 -11.03 6.11 9.02
C VAL A 294 -11.13 7.63 8.81
N ALA A 295 -10.27 8.20 7.95
CA ALA A 295 -10.27 9.63 7.65
C ALA A 295 -11.60 10.10 7.03
N ASN A 296 -12.25 9.27 6.24
CA ASN A 296 -13.49 9.54 5.51
C ASN A 296 -14.73 8.94 6.22
N ASP A 297 -14.77 9.03 7.53
CA ASP A 297 -15.94 8.72 8.35
C ASP A 297 -16.53 7.30 8.11
N GLY A 298 -15.66 6.33 7.93
CA GLY A 298 -15.99 4.92 7.72
C GLY A 298 -16.24 4.54 6.25
N VAL A 299 -16.10 5.48 5.33
CA VAL A 299 -16.33 5.28 3.89
C VAL A 299 -15.02 5.02 3.17
N LEU A 300 -14.90 3.87 2.51
CA LEU A 300 -13.76 3.47 1.71
C LEU A 300 -14.03 3.81 0.23
N PRO A 301 -13.33 4.79 -0.37
CA PRO A 301 -13.45 5.08 -1.80
C PRO A 301 -12.72 4.04 -2.64
N GLU A 302 -13.10 3.91 -3.91
CA GLU A 302 -12.30 3.15 -4.90
C GLU A 302 -11.03 3.94 -5.24
N PRO A 303 -9.83 3.34 -5.10
CA PRO A 303 -8.61 4.06 -5.44
C PRO A 303 -8.45 4.19 -6.96
N THR A 304 -8.00 5.34 -7.43
CA THR A 304 -7.85 5.57 -8.86
C THR A 304 -6.64 6.45 -9.20
N LEU A 305 -6.01 6.13 -10.33
CA LEU A 305 -5.05 6.98 -11.04
C LEU A 305 -5.68 7.71 -12.23
N ASP A 306 -6.89 7.32 -12.65
CA ASP A 306 -7.56 7.92 -13.79
C ASP A 306 -8.14 9.30 -13.44
N ALA A 307 -7.60 10.36 -14.04
CA ALA A 307 -8.11 11.71 -13.82
C ALA A 307 -9.55 11.91 -14.30
N ALA A 308 -10.01 11.11 -15.28
CA ALA A 308 -11.37 11.14 -15.80
C ALA A 308 -12.37 10.32 -14.96
N ALA A 309 -11.88 9.45 -14.06
CA ALA A 309 -12.75 8.63 -13.24
C ALA A 309 -13.56 9.49 -12.25
N ARG A 310 -14.85 9.18 -12.12
CA ARG A 310 -15.69 9.74 -11.05
C ARG A 310 -15.39 9.01 -9.74
N PRO A 311 -15.39 9.72 -8.61
CA PRO A 311 -15.27 9.07 -7.30
C PRO A 311 -16.34 7.98 -7.14
N ALA A 312 -15.90 6.80 -6.72
CA ALA A 312 -16.79 5.65 -6.52
C ALA A 312 -16.62 5.09 -5.10
N LEU A 313 -17.69 4.51 -4.60
CA LEU A 313 -17.69 3.81 -3.33
C LEU A 313 -17.16 2.38 -3.52
N ARG A 314 -16.11 2.02 -2.79
CA ARG A 314 -15.65 0.63 -2.70
C ARG A 314 -16.37 -0.14 -1.61
N ALA A 315 -16.47 0.44 -0.41
CA ALA A 315 -17.10 -0.20 0.76
C ALA A 315 -17.40 0.79 1.89
N ARG A 316 -18.08 0.29 2.93
CA ARG A 316 -18.29 0.98 4.23
C ARG A 316 -17.84 0.07 5.37
N PRO A 317 -16.52 -0.08 5.60
CA PRO A 317 -16.00 -1.03 6.60
C PRO A 317 -16.29 -0.62 8.05
N PHE A 318 -16.48 0.67 8.31
CA PHE A 318 -16.64 1.18 9.68
C PHE A 318 -17.89 2.03 9.83
N THR A 319 -18.45 2.07 11.04
CA THR A 319 -19.50 3.04 11.38
C THR A 319 -18.90 4.44 11.49
N PHE A 320 -19.72 5.45 11.27
CA PHE A 320 -19.33 6.87 11.41
C PHE A 320 -18.75 7.16 12.81
N GLU A 321 -19.40 6.64 13.86
CA GLU A 321 -18.95 6.82 15.23
C GLU A 321 -17.59 6.17 15.50
N ALA A 322 -17.40 4.92 15.05
CA ALA A 322 -16.14 4.21 15.19
C ALA A 322 -14.99 4.93 14.49
N ALA A 323 -15.20 5.36 13.25
CA ALA A 323 -14.23 6.12 12.49
C ALA A 323 -13.87 7.45 13.18
N GLY A 324 -14.86 8.20 13.67
CA GLY A 324 -14.66 9.45 14.39
C GLY A 324 -13.84 9.26 15.68
N ARG A 325 -14.14 8.22 16.44
CA ARG A 325 -13.35 7.89 17.66
C ARG A 325 -11.92 7.51 17.33
N VAL A 326 -11.70 6.66 16.32
CA VAL A 326 -10.34 6.26 15.92
C VAL A 326 -9.56 7.45 15.34
N LYS A 327 -10.20 8.35 14.60
CA LYS A 327 -9.62 9.61 14.13
C LYS A 327 -9.06 10.44 15.30
N ALA A 328 -9.84 10.66 16.35
CA ALA A 328 -9.41 11.37 17.55
C ALA A 328 -8.26 10.66 18.30
N MET A 329 -8.30 9.32 18.35
CA MET A 329 -7.20 8.53 18.91
C MET A 329 -5.92 8.69 18.09
N MET A 330 -5.98 8.65 16.76
CA MET A 330 -4.83 8.88 15.87
C MET A 330 -4.26 10.31 16.01
N ARG A 331 -5.12 11.31 16.28
CA ARG A 331 -4.66 12.66 16.63
C ARG A 331 -3.87 12.65 17.94
N THR A 332 -4.34 11.93 18.94
CA THR A 332 -3.66 11.81 20.24
C THR A 332 -2.32 11.07 20.10
N VAL A 333 -2.20 10.05 19.22
CA VAL A 333 -0.92 9.40 18.89
C VAL A 333 0.12 10.42 18.38
N VAL A 334 -0.31 11.40 17.59
CA VAL A 334 0.58 12.44 17.08
C VAL A 334 0.85 13.52 18.13
N ARG A 335 -0.13 13.90 18.96
CA ARG A 335 0.08 14.91 20.00
C ARG A 335 0.92 14.42 21.20
N ALA A 336 0.70 13.18 21.63
CA ALA A 336 1.23 12.69 22.90
C ALA A 336 1.89 11.30 22.84
N GLY A 337 1.74 10.58 21.71
CA GLY A 337 2.19 9.19 21.56
C GLY A 337 3.45 9.05 20.70
N THR A 338 3.53 7.90 20.02
CA THR A 338 4.70 7.50 19.19
C THR A 338 4.86 8.32 17.90
N GLY A 339 3.85 9.08 17.49
CA GLY A 339 3.83 9.90 16.28
C GLY A 339 4.25 11.37 16.45
N ARG A 340 4.72 11.79 17.63
CA ARG A 340 4.96 13.21 17.99
C ARG A 340 5.83 13.99 16.99
N ALA A 341 6.80 13.34 16.37
CA ALA A 341 7.64 14.01 15.37
C ALA A 341 6.88 14.43 14.09
N CYS A 342 5.64 13.97 13.91
CA CYS A 342 4.75 14.37 12.81
C CYS A 342 3.75 15.46 13.24
N ASP A 343 3.81 15.97 14.46
CA ASP A 343 2.96 17.10 14.88
C ASP A 343 3.45 18.39 14.21
N VAL A 344 2.77 18.75 13.12
CA VAL A 344 3.07 19.95 12.34
C VAL A 344 2.04 21.02 12.71
N PRO A 345 2.46 22.18 13.23
CA PRO A 345 1.55 23.27 13.57
C PRO A 345 0.64 23.64 12.40
N GLY A 346 -0.66 23.75 12.65
CA GLY A 346 -1.66 24.12 11.65
C GLY A 346 -2.08 23.02 10.69
N LEU A 347 -1.57 21.78 10.82
CA LEU A 347 -1.99 20.65 9.98
C LEU A 347 -2.91 19.66 10.67
N ASP A 348 -2.99 19.68 12.01
CA ASP A 348 -3.79 18.73 12.80
C ASP A 348 -3.64 17.28 12.30
N VAL A 349 -2.38 16.81 12.21
CA VAL A 349 -2.04 15.48 11.70
C VAL A 349 -2.56 14.39 12.63
N CYS A 350 -3.26 13.41 12.08
CA CYS A 350 -3.63 12.15 12.71
C CYS A 350 -2.73 11.04 12.16
N GLY A 351 -2.15 10.17 13.01
CA GLY A 351 -1.22 9.18 12.46
C GLY A 351 -0.97 7.99 13.39
N LYS A 352 -0.31 6.97 12.84
CA LYS A 352 0.09 5.76 13.57
C LYS A 352 1.42 5.25 13.04
N THR A 353 2.37 5.04 13.92
CA THR A 353 3.63 4.36 13.65
C THR A 353 3.44 2.85 13.60
N GLY A 354 4.24 2.18 12.79
CA GLY A 354 4.35 0.73 12.75
C GLY A 354 5.80 0.29 12.71
N THR A 355 6.05 -0.87 13.27
CA THR A 355 7.30 -1.61 13.16
C THR A 355 6.89 -3.05 12.96
N ALA A 356 7.39 -3.67 11.90
CA ALA A 356 7.01 -5.02 11.52
C ALA A 356 8.24 -5.92 11.47
N GLU A 357 8.24 -6.95 12.31
CA GLU A 357 9.32 -7.93 12.38
C GLU A 357 9.40 -8.72 11.06
N THR A 358 10.62 -8.89 10.52
CA THR A 358 10.83 -9.62 9.26
C THR A 358 11.00 -11.13 9.47
N GLY A 359 11.17 -11.59 10.70
CA GLY A 359 11.34 -13.00 11.04
C GLY A 359 12.63 -13.68 10.52
N ARG A 360 13.48 -12.94 9.81
CA ARG A 360 14.69 -13.47 9.14
C ARG A 360 16.01 -12.96 9.74
N GLY A 361 15.98 -12.47 11.00
CA GLY A 361 17.19 -11.89 11.64
C GLY A 361 17.62 -10.54 11.04
N GLY A 362 16.87 -10.00 10.09
CA GLY A 362 17.05 -8.67 9.53
C GLY A 362 16.46 -7.56 10.42
N ARG A 363 16.66 -6.31 10.00
CA ARG A 363 16.02 -5.16 10.64
C ARG A 363 14.53 -5.15 10.28
N ASP A 364 13.70 -4.66 11.19
CA ASP A 364 12.26 -4.54 11.00
C ASP A 364 11.89 -3.58 9.87
N HIS A 365 10.74 -3.79 9.24
CA HIS A 365 10.16 -2.80 8.34
C HIS A 365 9.56 -1.65 9.12
N ALA A 366 9.93 -0.43 8.75
CA ALA A 366 9.41 0.79 9.34
C ALA A 366 8.16 1.26 8.61
N TRP A 367 7.07 1.51 9.35
CA TRP A 367 5.81 1.98 8.82
C TRP A 367 5.35 3.28 9.47
N PHE A 368 4.72 4.13 8.70
CA PHE A 368 3.92 5.24 9.20
C PHE A 368 2.74 5.49 8.27
N THR A 369 1.55 5.63 8.85
CA THR A 369 0.35 6.05 8.12
C THR A 369 -0.28 7.24 8.83
N CYS A 370 -0.74 8.22 8.07
CA CYS A 370 -1.33 9.43 8.62
C CYS A 370 -2.28 10.08 7.64
N PHE A 371 -3.04 11.04 8.12
CA PHE A 371 -3.83 11.96 7.31
C PHE A 371 -3.87 13.36 7.94
N ALA A 372 -4.18 14.34 7.14
CA ALA A 372 -4.37 15.72 7.57
C ALA A 372 -5.37 16.47 6.66
N PRO A 373 -6.07 17.49 7.20
CA PRO A 373 -6.28 17.80 8.61
C PRO A 373 -7.22 16.80 9.33
N GLU A 374 -7.34 16.86 10.65
CA GLU A 374 -8.22 15.98 11.43
C GLU A 374 -9.71 16.14 11.06
N ARG A 375 -10.21 17.37 11.03
CA ARG A 375 -11.65 17.67 10.84
C ARG A 375 -12.14 17.50 9.42
N THR A 376 -11.32 17.89 8.46
CA THR A 376 -11.63 17.83 7.02
C THR A 376 -10.48 17.15 6.28
N PRO A 377 -10.30 15.84 6.43
CA PRO A 377 -9.14 15.13 5.86
C PRO A 377 -9.05 15.34 4.36
N ARG A 378 -7.89 15.80 3.89
CA ARG A 378 -7.59 16.08 2.48
C ARG A 378 -6.62 15.08 1.88
N LEU A 379 -5.66 14.62 2.68
CA LEU A 379 -4.62 13.72 2.20
C LEU A 379 -4.29 12.67 3.25
N VAL A 380 -4.28 11.42 2.84
CA VAL A 380 -3.68 10.28 3.53
C VAL A 380 -2.29 10.08 2.98
N VAL A 381 -1.32 9.81 3.85
CA VAL A 381 0.04 9.43 3.47
C VAL A 381 0.43 8.17 4.21
N THR A 382 0.80 7.13 3.47
CA THR A 382 1.33 5.88 4.03
C THR A 382 2.72 5.63 3.48
N VAL A 383 3.65 5.31 4.35
CA VAL A 383 5.05 5.04 4.04
C VAL A 383 5.46 3.71 4.63
N VAL A 384 6.15 2.90 3.85
CA VAL A 384 6.94 1.76 4.31
C VAL A 384 8.40 1.96 3.89
N VAL A 385 9.32 1.68 4.81
CA VAL A 385 10.75 1.58 4.53
C VAL A 385 11.21 0.18 4.93
N GLU A 386 11.61 -0.62 3.93
CA GLU A 386 12.13 -1.97 4.15
C GLU A 386 13.38 -1.90 5.02
N GLU A 387 13.45 -2.76 6.04
CA GLU A 387 14.58 -2.84 6.97
C GLU A 387 14.95 -1.50 7.63
N GLY A 388 13.98 -0.58 7.71
CA GLY A 388 14.16 0.76 8.26
C GLY A 388 14.20 0.81 9.79
N GLY A 389 13.88 -0.29 10.48
CA GLY A 389 13.78 -0.35 11.93
C GLY A 389 12.50 0.31 12.44
N PHE A 390 12.60 1.29 13.34
CA PHE A 390 11.44 1.93 13.93
C PHE A 390 10.73 2.89 12.96
N GLY A 391 9.40 2.77 12.89
CA GLY A 391 8.57 3.61 12.04
C GLY A 391 8.72 5.11 12.32
N ALA A 392 8.87 5.48 13.59
CA ALA A 392 9.10 6.88 13.99
C ALA A 392 10.43 7.45 13.48
N VAL A 393 11.41 6.60 13.14
CA VAL A 393 12.75 7.01 12.72
C VAL A 393 12.89 7.05 11.20
N ALA A 394 12.36 6.05 10.49
CA ALA A 394 12.59 5.93 9.04
C ALA A 394 11.36 6.35 8.19
N ALA A 395 10.14 5.94 8.57
CA ALA A 395 8.95 6.19 7.75
C ALA A 395 8.28 7.53 8.07
N LEU A 396 8.17 7.91 9.34
CA LEU A 396 7.53 9.14 9.78
C LEU A 396 8.16 10.41 9.16
N PRO A 397 9.51 10.58 9.10
CA PRO A 397 10.10 11.76 8.47
C PRO A 397 9.74 11.91 7.00
N VAL A 398 9.64 10.79 6.28
CA VAL A 398 9.21 10.78 4.87
C VAL A 398 7.76 11.28 4.76
N ALA A 399 6.84 10.70 5.54
CA ALA A 399 5.44 11.11 5.53
C ALA A 399 5.26 12.59 5.92
N ARG A 400 6.00 13.05 6.95
CA ARG A 400 6.02 14.46 7.35
C ARG A 400 6.49 15.37 6.20
N GLY A 401 7.54 14.96 5.48
CA GLY A 401 8.05 15.71 4.32
C GLY A 401 7.01 15.81 3.19
N VAL A 402 6.26 14.74 2.94
CA VAL A 402 5.16 14.73 1.95
C VAL A 402 4.02 15.65 2.40
N LEU A 403 3.61 15.63 3.67
CA LEU A 403 2.56 16.53 4.19
C LEU A 403 2.95 18.00 4.12
N LEU A 404 4.20 18.34 4.44
CA LEU A 404 4.73 19.71 4.33
C LEU A 404 4.71 20.19 2.89
N GLU A 405 5.09 19.35 1.94
CA GLU A 405 5.00 19.68 0.51
C GLU A 405 3.54 19.84 0.07
N ALA A 406 2.65 18.94 0.48
CA ALA A 406 1.22 19.06 0.20
C ALA A 406 0.62 20.37 0.76
N GLN A 407 1.05 20.80 1.95
CA GLN A 407 0.67 22.09 2.53
C GLN A 407 1.16 23.25 1.67
N ARG A 408 2.46 23.24 1.28
CA ARG A 408 3.06 24.25 0.41
C ARG A 408 2.34 24.37 -0.94
N LEU A 409 1.90 23.22 -1.47
CA LEU A 409 1.16 23.14 -2.74
C LEU A 409 -0.32 23.52 -2.62
N GLY A 410 -0.84 23.75 -1.40
CA GLY A 410 -2.24 24.08 -1.15
C GLY A 410 -3.21 22.89 -1.23
N LEU A 411 -2.69 21.63 -1.23
CA LEU A 411 -3.49 20.41 -1.35
C LEU A 411 -4.20 20.03 -0.04
N LEU A 412 -3.94 20.71 1.07
CA LEU A 412 -4.55 20.48 2.39
C LEU A 412 -5.58 21.56 2.80
N LYS A 413 -5.96 22.45 1.88
CA LYS A 413 -6.96 23.50 2.09
C LYS A 413 -8.38 23.02 1.84
#